data_43a189ca155fffdd44140889443dd860
#
_entry.id   43a189ca155fffdd44140889443dd860
#
_cell.length_a   1.000
_cell.length_b   1.000
_cell.length_c   1.000
_cell.angle_alpha   90.00
_cell.angle_beta   90.00
_cell.angle_gamma   90.00
#
_symmetry.space_group_name_H-M   'P 1'
#
loop_
_entity.id
_entity.type
_entity.pdbx_description
1 polymer ?
#
loop_
_entity_poly.entity_id
_entity_poly.type
_entity_poly.pdbx_seq_one_letter_code
_entity_poly.pdbx_strand_id
1 'polypeptide(L)'
;MRKYTSVPAITGKQLIALLIKDGWVNHRSSTHGQSIVKKINGRNVASTIKDSNEPIPTGTLGSILSVDQTRLGKRGLLLLINKYGLE
;
A
#
# COMPACT_ATOMS: atom_id res chain seq x y z
N MET A 1 -4.41 -22.61 1.14
CA MET A 1 -4.03 -21.20 0.94
C MET A 1 -2.82 -20.86 1.82
N ARG A 2 -1.80 -20.27 1.22
CA ARG A 2 -0.59 -19.93 1.98
C ARG A 2 -0.82 -18.63 2.74
N LYS A 3 -0.43 -18.60 3.98
CA LYS A 3 -0.55 -17.45 4.84
C LYS A 3 0.85 -16.89 5.15
N TYR A 4 1.02 -15.60 5.02
CA TYR A 4 2.28 -14.94 5.34
C TYR A 4 2.36 -14.65 6.83
N THR A 5 3.52 -14.89 7.41
CA THR A 5 3.78 -14.59 8.82
C THR A 5 4.55 -13.29 8.98
N SER A 6 5.15 -12.81 7.91
CA SER A 6 5.84 -11.52 7.87
C SER A 6 5.62 -10.88 6.51
N VAL A 7 5.86 -9.57 6.41
CA VAL A 7 5.66 -8.85 5.16
C VAL A 7 6.76 -9.28 4.18
N PRO A 8 6.39 -9.87 3.02
CA PRO A 8 7.36 -10.24 2.01
C PRO A 8 7.81 -9.02 1.21
N ALA A 9 8.81 -9.21 0.34
CA ALA A 9 9.17 -8.17 -0.61
C ALA A 9 7.95 -7.87 -1.49
N ILE A 10 7.61 -6.60 -1.64
CA ILE A 10 6.42 -6.19 -2.38
C ILE A 10 6.81 -5.06 -3.34
N THR A 11 6.30 -5.12 -4.57
CA THR A 11 6.53 -4.06 -5.56
C THR A 11 5.51 -2.94 -5.39
N GLY A 12 5.81 -1.78 -5.98
CA GLY A 12 4.87 -0.66 -5.98
C GLY A 12 3.55 -1.03 -6.63
N LYS A 13 3.60 -1.75 -7.75
CA LYS A 13 2.38 -2.21 -8.43
C LYS A 13 1.55 -3.13 -7.56
N GLN A 14 2.19 -4.06 -6.87
CA GLN A 14 1.50 -4.98 -5.97
C GLN A 14 0.83 -4.22 -4.82
N LEU A 15 1.56 -3.27 -4.23
CA LEU A 15 1.01 -2.50 -3.12
C LEU A 15 -0.18 -1.65 -3.56
N ILE A 16 -0.08 -0.98 -4.71
CA ILE A 16 -1.18 -0.17 -5.24
C ILE A 16 -2.41 -1.05 -5.47
N ALA A 17 -2.24 -2.20 -6.13
CA ALA A 17 -3.34 -3.12 -6.39
C ALA A 17 -3.98 -3.61 -5.09
N LEU A 18 -3.16 -3.91 -4.10
CA LEU A 18 -3.64 -4.39 -2.80
C LEU A 18 -4.47 -3.32 -2.09
N LEU A 19 -3.99 -2.08 -2.10
CA LEU A 19 -4.70 -0.98 -1.45
C LEU A 19 -6.02 -0.66 -2.17
N ILE A 20 -6.04 -0.75 -3.49
CA ILE A 20 -7.28 -0.55 -4.25
C ILE A 20 -8.32 -1.61 -3.86
N LYS A 21 -7.89 -2.85 -3.66
CA LYS A 21 -8.78 -3.91 -3.19
C LYS A 21 -9.33 -3.61 -1.79
N ASP A 22 -8.58 -2.87 -0.99
CA ASP A 22 -8.99 -2.49 0.37
C ASP A 22 -9.85 -1.22 0.39
N GLY A 23 -10.21 -0.69 -0.75
CA GLY A 23 -11.09 0.48 -0.82
C GLY A 23 -10.40 1.80 -1.09
N TRP A 24 -9.08 1.81 -1.29
CA TRP A 24 -8.37 3.00 -1.71
C TRP A 24 -8.70 3.31 -3.16
N VAL A 25 -8.77 4.57 -3.50
CA VAL A 25 -9.11 5.01 -4.85
C VAL A 25 -7.90 5.67 -5.49
N ASN A 26 -7.63 5.31 -6.74
CA ASN A 26 -6.57 5.96 -7.51
C ASN A 26 -7.06 7.36 -7.91
N HIS A 27 -6.47 8.38 -7.30
CA HIS A 27 -6.88 9.76 -7.51
C HIS A 27 -6.15 10.40 -8.69
N ARG A 28 -4.85 10.16 -8.82
CA ARG A 28 -4.03 10.80 -9.83
C ARG A 28 -2.81 9.94 -10.16
N SER A 29 -2.43 9.91 -11.43
CA SER A 29 -1.17 9.34 -11.87
C SER A 29 -0.22 10.48 -12.23
N SER A 30 1.05 10.33 -11.87
CA SER A 30 2.07 11.32 -12.19
C SER A 30 3.39 10.61 -12.48
N THR A 31 4.41 11.39 -12.87
CA THR A 31 5.74 10.84 -13.10
C THR A 31 6.37 10.27 -11.83
N HIS A 32 5.88 10.69 -10.67
CA HIS A 32 6.41 10.24 -9.37
C HIS A 32 5.66 9.02 -8.82
N GLY A 33 4.59 8.59 -9.47
CA GLY A 33 3.82 7.44 -9.05
C GLY A 33 2.33 7.71 -9.11
N GLN A 34 1.56 6.86 -8.45
CA GLN A 34 0.12 7.00 -8.36
C GLN A 34 -0.28 7.50 -6.98
N SER A 35 -1.13 8.51 -6.96
CA SER A 35 -1.69 9.02 -5.71
C SER A 35 -2.98 8.28 -5.43
N ILE A 36 -3.06 7.62 -4.29
CA ILE A 36 -4.25 6.90 -3.85
C ILE A 36 -4.80 7.58 -2.62
N VAL A 37 -6.11 7.58 -2.50
CA VAL A 37 -6.79 8.25 -1.38
C VAL A 37 -7.83 7.33 -0.77
N LYS A 38 -8.08 7.52 0.51
CA LYS A 38 -9.14 6.84 1.23
C LYS A 38 -9.65 7.75 2.32
N LYS A 39 -10.96 7.74 2.54
CA LYS A 39 -11.55 8.49 3.64
C LYS A 39 -11.54 7.62 4.89
N ILE A 40 -10.83 8.08 5.91
CA ILE A 40 -10.71 7.37 7.18
C ILE A 40 -11.16 8.31 8.29
N ASN A 41 -12.17 7.90 9.03
CA ASN A 41 -12.71 8.70 10.14
C ASN A 41 -13.05 10.15 9.73
N GLY A 42 -13.63 10.30 8.55
CA GLY A 42 -14.03 11.63 8.05
C GLY A 42 -12.89 12.43 7.44
N ARG A 43 -11.68 11.90 7.39
CA ARG A 43 -10.52 12.58 6.81
C ARG A 43 -10.05 11.88 5.54
N ASN A 44 -9.65 12.67 4.56
CA ASN A 44 -9.05 12.13 3.36
C ASN A 44 -7.57 11.85 3.64
N VAL A 45 -7.19 10.60 3.50
CA VAL A 45 -5.79 10.16 3.65
C VAL A 45 -5.26 9.83 2.27
N ALA A 46 -4.11 10.39 1.92
CA ALA A 46 -3.51 10.19 0.62
C ALA A 46 -2.09 9.67 0.75
N SER A 47 -1.67 8.87 -0.22
CA SER A 47 -0.30 8.39 -0.30
C SER A 47 0.10 8.30 -1.76
N THR A 48 1.34 8.64 -2.08
CA THR A 48 1.87 8.49 -3.42
C THR A 48 2.83 7.31 -3.45
N ILE A 49 2.55 6.35 -4.33
CA ILE A 49 3.31 5.11 -4.42
C ILE A 49 3.85 4.99 -5.85
N LYS A 50 5.15 4.77 -5.97
CA LYS A 50 5.77 4.60 -7.27
C LYS A 50 5.25 3.34 -7.94
N ASP A 51 4.73 3.48 -9.15
CA ASP A 51 4.18 2.37 -9.93
C ASP A 51 5.34 1.63 -10.61
N SER A 52 5.95 0.73 -9.88
CA SER A 52 7.16 0.04 -10.31
C SER A 52 7.04 -1.47 -10.13
N ASN A 53 7.76 -2.21 -10.97
CA ASN A 53 7.87 -3.67 -10.86
C ASN A 53 9.00 -4.08 -9.92
N GLU A 54 9.73 -3.12 -9.37
CA GLU A 54 10.82 -3.39 -8.45
C GLU A 54 10.32 -3.40 -7.00
N PRO A 55 10.93 -4.23 -6.14
CA PRO A 55 10.55 -4.23 -4.72
C PRO A 55 10.74 -2.85 -4.09
N ILE A 56 9.81 -2.47 -3.24
CA ILE A 56 9.88 -1.20 -2.53
C ILE A 56 10.98 -1.30 -1.46
N PRO A 57 11.92 -0.34 -1.42
CA PRO A 57 12.93 -0.33 -0.35
C PRO A 57 12.25 -0.28 1.03
N THR A 58 12.86 -0.94 2.01
CA THR A 58 12.30 -1.05 3.35
C THR A 58 11.98 0.30 3.97
N GLY A 59 12.88 1.27 3.84
CA GLY A 59 12.65 2.61 4.39
C GLY A 59 11.47 3.31 3.73
N THR A 60 11.37 3.20 2.41
CA THR A 60 10.25 3.78 1.66
C THR A 60 8.94 3.12 2.05
N LEU A 61 8.93 1.79 2.16
CA LEU A 61 7.74 1.06 2.58
C LEU A 61 7.30 1.48 3.98
N GLY A 62 8.25 1.63 4.90
CA GLY A 62 7.96 2.10 6.25
C GLY A 62 7.30 3.46 6.26
N SER A 63 7.77 4.38 5.40
CA SER A 63 7.16 5.70 5.28
C SER A 63 5.73 5.63 4.76
N ILE A 64 5.48 4.80 3.74
CA ILE A 64 4.13 4.62 3.18
C ILE A 64 3.18 4.08 4.24
N LEU A 65 3.66 3.19 5.11
CA LEU A 65 2.84 2.56 6.15
C LEU A 65 2.71 3.41 7.42
N SER A 66 3.37 4.57 7.46
CA SER A 66 3.39 5.41 8.65
C SER A 66 2.04 6.08 8.91
N VAL A 67 1.90 6.65 10.10
CA VAL A 67 0.68 7.37 10.49
C VAL A 67 0.46 8.63 9.65
N ASP A 68 1.51 9.12 8.99
CA ASP A 68 1.42 10.30 8.13
C ASP A 68 0.91 9.97 6.72
N GLN A 69 0.84 8.68 6.38
CA GLN A 69 0.38 8.24 5.07
C GLN A 69 -0.77 7.24 5.20
N THR A 70 -0.53 5.95 4.92
CA THR A 70 -1.62 4.97 4.92
C THR A 70 -2.10 4.56 6.31
N ARG A 71 -1.28 4.76 7.31
CA ARG A 71 -1.54 4.38 8.70
C ARG A 71 -1.70 2.89 8.93
N LEU A 72 -1.32 2.07 7.95
CA LEU A 72 -1.48 0.62 8.06
C LEU A 72 -0.48 -0.01 9.02
N GLY A 73 0.77 0.44 8.99
CA GLY A 73 1.84 -0.25 9.67
C GLY A 73 2.13 -1.59 9.01
N LYS A 74 3.18 -2.26 9.46
CA LYS A 74 3.55 -3.57 8.89
C LYS A 74 2.47 -4.61 9.18
N ARG A 75 1.87 -4.56 10.36
CA ARG A 75 0.81 -5.50 10.74
C ARG A 75 -0.43 -5.32 9.87
N GLY A 76 -0.83 -4.08 9.62
CA GLY A 76 -1.97 -3.80 8.76
C GLY A 76 -1.73 -4.27 7.33
N LEU A 77 -0.52 -4.04 6.81
CA LEU A 77 -0.17 -4.52 5.47
C LEU A 77 -0.20 -6.04 5.42
N LEU A 78 0.34 -6.71 6.43
CA LEU A 78 0.34 -8.16 6.48
C LEU A 78 -1.09 -8.71 6.47
N LEU A 79 -2.01 -8.08 7.19
CA LEU A 79 -3.41 -8.48 7.18
C LEU A 79 -4.03 -8.36 5.79
N LEU A 80 -3.71 -7.29 5.06
CA LEU A 80 -4.21 -7.11 3.70
C LEU A 80 -3.64 -8.15 2.76
N ILE A 81 -2.36 -8.46 2.87
CA ILE A 81 -1.72 -9.48 2.05
C ILE A 81 -2.39 -10.83 2.26
N ASN A 82 -2.68 -11.19 3.50
CA ASN A 82 -3.32 -12.46 3.81
C ASN A 82 -4.80 -12.47 3.41
N LYS A 83 -5.44 -11.31 3.39
CA LYS A 83 -6.85 -11.21 3.02
C LYS A 83 -7.05 -11.27 1.51
N TYR A 84 -6.23 -10.56 0.75
CA TYR A 84 -6.40 -10.42 -0.70
C TYR A 84 -5.39 -11.19 -1.53
N GLY A 85 -4.25 -11.56 -0.96
CA GLY A 85 -3.15 -12.21 -1.66
C GLY A 85 -2.27 -11.22 -2.42
N LEU A 86 -1.11 -11.68 -2.81
CA LEU A 86 -0.21 -10.93 -3.70
C LEU A 86 -0.23 -11.56 -5.08
N GLU A 87 -0.35 -10.73 -6.07
CA GLU A 87 -0.31 -11.15 -7.47
C GLU A 87 0.89 -10.58 -8.19
#